data_5e36f542604a17c74bf3f08a646e97cb
#
_entry.id   5e36f542604a17c74bf3f08a646e97cb
#
_cell.length_a   1.000
_cell.length_b   1.000
_cell.length_c   1.000
_cell.angle_alpha   90.00
_cell.angle_beta   90.00
_cell.angle_gamma   90.00
#
_symmetry.space_group_name_H-M   'P 1'
#
loop_
_entity.id
_entity.type
_entity.pdbx_description
1 polymer ?
#
loop_
_entity_poly.entity_id
_entity_poly.type
_entity_poly.pdbx_seq_one_letter_code
_entity_poly.pdbx_strand_id
1 'polypeptide(L)'
;YDVTANNDDGSCVFNCAYYGWDDELTITFAPDWFSDENSWHVINALTGDTALSSLPYASGGAVDVQVLCASDGCYYVDGYDSYGDGWGFGSGTLDIVDAAGNSLLSAFTLGAATTFATSPIFSVGGANCGAGCTDSSYTNFDANAVIDDGSCTDTIVGCTDPLASNYTMYSNVDDGSCCYDNSISVTVGGGSFLSEVGWSLTLDTVVIASGGAPYT
;
A
#
# COMPACT_ATOMS: atom_id res chain seq x y z
N TYR A 1 30.55 18.28 -15.08
CA TYR A 1 30.23 19.56 -15.75
C TYR A 1 31.54 20.30 -16.08
N ASP A 2 31.75 20.58 -17.34
CA ASP A 2 32.85 21.39 -17.81
C ASP A 2 32.34 22.81 -18.13
N VAL A 3 32.74 23.81 -17.33
CA VAL A 3 32.30 25.21 -17.48
C VAL A 3 32.81 25.88 -18.78
N THR A 4 33.76 25.25 -19.48
CA THR A 4 34.31 25.75 -20.74
C THR A 4 33.67 25.09 -21.96
N ALA A 5 32.92 24.04 -21.79
CA ALA A 5 32.20 23.34 -22.86
C ALA A 5 31.02 24.22 -23.33
N ASN A 6 30.95 24.47 -24.63
CA ASN A 6 29.86 25.19 -25.28
C ASN A 6 28.95 24.29 -26.12
N ASN A 7 29.19 22.98 -26.09
CA ASN A 7 28.38 21.96 -26.73
C ASN A 7 28.37 20.72 -25.85
N ASP A 8 27.20 20.16 -25.62
CA ASP A 8 27.05 18.91 -24.89
C ASP A 8 27.45 17.72 -25.79
N ASP A 9 28.46 16.99 -25.37
CA ASP A 9 28.96 15.79 -26.06
C ASP A 9 28.40 14.49 -25.49
N GLY A 10 27.43 14.59 -24.57
CA GLY A 10 26.85 13.46 -23.89
C GLY A 10 27.75 12.84 -22.80
N SER A 11 28.88 13.50 -22.48
CA SER A 11 29.80 12.98 -21.44
C SER A 11 29.43 13.39 -20.02
N CYS A 12 28.33 14.14 -19.84
CA CYS A 12 27.88 14.52 -18.52
C CYS A 12 27.36 13.29 -17.76
N VAL A 13 28.08 12.89 -16.74
CA VAL A 13 27.63 11.90 -15.78
C VAL A 13 26.78 12.61 -14.72
N PHE A 14 25.51 12.35 -14.70
CA PHE A 14 24.63 12.83 -13.65
C PHE A 14 24.83 11.93 -12.42
N ASN A 15 25.28 12.51 -11.33
CA ASN A 15 25.34 11.82 -10.03
C ASN A 15 24.07 12.19 -9.27
N CYS A 16 23.24 11.19 -8.96
CA CYS A 16 21.99 11.37 -8.25
C CYS A 16 22.18 12.05 -6.89
N ALA A 17 23.24 11.72 -6.18
CA ALA A 17 23.60 12.32 -4.89
C ALA A 17 23.84 13.85 -4.96
N TYR A 18 24.27 14.39 -6.11
CA TYR A 18 24.45 15.85 -6.27
C TYR A 18 23.10 16.60 -6.20
N TYR A 19 22.01 15.96 -6.59
CA TYR A 19 20.67 16.54 -6.55
C TYR A 19 19.90 16.19 -5.27
N GLY A 20 20.54 15.49 -4.31
CA GLY A 20 19.91 15.06 -3.08
C GLY A 20 18.94 13.88 -3.25
N TRP A 21 19.09 13.12 -4.32
CA TRP A 21 18.40 11.85 -4.55
C TRP A 21 19.28 10.72 -4.02
N ASP A 22 18.71 9.83 -3.25
CA ASP A 22 19.50 8.88 -2.47
C ASP A 22 19.91 7.64 -3.28
N ASP A 23 19.13 7.27 -4.32
CA ASP A 23 19.36 6.05 -5.08
C ASP A 23 19.46 6.28 -6.59
N GLU A 24 20.48 5.66 -7.18
CA GLU A 24 20.68 5.58 -8.63
C GLU A 24 20.24 4.19 -9.10
N LEU A 25 19.26 4.15 -9.99
CA LEU A 25 18.77 2.92 -10.60
C LEU A 25 19.22 2.85 -12.04
N THR A 26 19.79 1.73 -12.44
CA THR A 26 20.08 1.42 -13.84
C THR A 26 19.00 0.52 -14.41
N ILE A 27 18.27 1.01 -15.39
CA ILE A 27 17.23 0.29 -16.13
C ILE A 27 17.84 -0.19 -17.45
N THR A 28 17.82 -1.51 -17.66
CA THR A 28 18.30 -2.12 -18.90
C THR A 28 17.12 -2.77 -19.60
N PHE A 29 16.75 -2.23 -20.74
CA PHE A 29 15.74 -2.81 -21.61
C PHE A 29 16.43 -3.49 -22.81
N ALA A 30 16.29 -4.79 -22.91
CA ALA A 30 16.69 -5.58 -24.05
C ALA A 30 15.45 -5.87 -24.91
N PRO A 31 15.16 -5.03 -25.94
CA PRO A 31 13.96 -5.19 -26.74
C PRO A 31 14.05 -6.42 -27.63
N ASP A 32 12.91 -6.82 -28.18
CA ASP A 32 12.83 -7.75 -29.27
C ASP A 32 13.14 -7.08 -30.63
N TRP A 33 12.90 -7.80 -31.71
CA TRP A 33 13.15 -7.30 -33.07
C TRP A 33 12.20 -6.13 -33.46
N PHE A 34 10.98 -6.09 -32.89
CA PHE A 34 9.95 -5.09 -33.15
C PHE A 34 9.90 -4.03 -32.04
N SER A 35 11.05 -3.54 -31.62
CA SER A 35 11.19 -2.61 -30.50
C SER A 35 10.42 -1.30 -30.67
N ASP A 36 10.09 -0.89 -31.90
CA ASP A 36 9.27 0.29 -32.18
C ASP A 36 7.81 0.17 -31.71
N GLU A 37 7.36 -1.04 -31.35
CA GLU A 37 6.05 -1.31 -30.76
C GLU A 37 6.07 -1.26 -29.22
N ASN A 38 7.27 -1.32 -28.63
CA ASN A 38 7.48 -1.48 -27.20
C ASN A 38 7.67 -0.14 -26.50
N SER A 39 7.06 -0.02 -25.30
CA SER A 39 7.33 1.07 -24.39
C SER A 39 7.14 0.63 -22.94
N TRP A 40 7.71 1.39 -22.02
CA TRP A 40 7.59 1.11 -20.60
C TRP A 40 7.67 2.40 -19.77
N HIS A 41 7.11 2.35 -18.54
CA HIS A 41 7.16 3.41 -17.56
C HIS A 41 7.50 2.84 -16.19
N VAL A 42 8.43 3.50 -15.48
CA VAL A 42 8.64 3.27 -14.04
C VAL A 42 7.71 4.21 -13.29
N ILE A 43 6.90 3.66 -12.39
CA ILE A 43 5.84 4.39 -11.69
C ILE A 43 6.07 4.29 -10.19
N ASN A 44 5.95 5.41 -9.48
CA ASN A 44 5.92 5.42 -8.03
C ASN A 44 4.58 4.83 -7.55
N ALA A 45 4.63 3.73 -6.79
CA ALA A 45 3.44 2.98 -6.40
C ALA A 45 2.54 3.75 -5.40
N LEU A 46 3.11 4.71 -4.65
CA LEU A 46 2.35 5.49 -3.67
C LEU A 46 1.60 6.66 -4.32
N THR A 47 2.27 7.37 -5.25
CA THR A 47 1.70 8.59 -5.86
C THR A 47 1.01 8.33 -7.20
N GLY A 48 1.36 7.23 -7.87
CA GLY A 48 0.94 6.94 -9.25
C GLY A 48 1.68 7.77 -10.30
N ASP A 49 2.68 8.57 -9.88
CA ASP A 49 3.44 9.41 -10.79
C ASP A 49 4.45 8.59 -11.59
N THR A 50 4.59 8.90 -12.88
CA THR A 50 5.63 8.33 -13.72
C THR A 50 6.99 8.96 -13.37
N ALA A 51 7.91 8.12 -12.87
CA ALA A 51 9.27 8.53 -12.52
C ALA A 51 10.20 8.55 -13.74
N LEU A 52 10.03 7.61 -14.67
CA LEU A 52 10.78 7.52 -15.91
C LEU A 52 9.94 6.84 -16.99
N SER A 53 10.12 7.27 -18.23
CA SER A 53 9.50 6.65 -19.41
C SER A 53 10.58 6.20 -20.39
N SER A 54 10.31 5.11 -21.10
CA SER A 54 11.15 4.72 -22.25
C SER A 54 11.22 5.80 -23.29
N LEU A 55 12.34 5.85 -23.99
CA LEU A 55 12.47 6.61 -25.23
C LEU A 55 11.75 5.87 -26.36
N PRO A 56 11.35 6.58 -27.43
CA PRO A 56 10.87 5.91 -28.63
C PRO A 56 11.98 5.05 -29.25
N TYR A 57 11.68 3.80 -29.53
CA TYR A 57 12.61 2.87 -30.15
C TYR A 57 12.41 2.81 -31.68
N ALA A 58 13.45 2.39 -32.39
CA ALA A 58 13.38 2.02 -33.80
C ALA A 58 13.41 0.51 -33.93
N SER A 59 12.73 -0.05 -34.95
CA SER A 59 12.74 -1.50 -35.23
C SER A 59 14.14 -2.09 -35.29
N GLY A 60 14.31 -3.28 -34.79
CA GLY A 60 15.59 -3.98 -34.70
C GLY A 60 16.49 -3.44 -33.59
N GLY A 61 15.88 -2.94 -32.51
CA GLY A 61 16.49 -2.15 -31.47
C GLY A 61 17.66 -2.81 -30.75
N ALA A 62 18.64 -1.96 -30.41
CA ALA A 62 19.72 -2.32 -29.51
C ALA A 62 19.22 -2.27 -28.07
N VAL A 63 19.96 -2.93 -27.16
CA VAL A 63 19.77 -2.79 -25.72
C VAL A 63 19.83 -1.30 -25.33
N ASP A 64 18.81 -0.85 -24.63
CA ASP A 64 18.73 0.52 -24.07
C ASP A 64 19.06 0.50 -22.58
N VAL A 65 19.88 1.44 -22.15
CA VAL A 65 20.25 1.59 -20.75
C VAL A 65 19.96 3.02 -20.33
N GLN A 66 19.07 3.18 -19.36
CA GLN A 66 18.71 4.47 -18.79
C GLN A 66 19.00 4.49 -17.30
N VAL A 67 19.23 5.70 -16.76
CA VAL A 67 19.45 5.93 -15.34
C VAL A 67 18.31 6.74 -14.77
N LEU A 68 17.77 6.30 -13.66
CA LEU A 68 16.76 6.99 -12.85
C LEU A 68 17.36 7.35 -11.50
N CYS A 69 17.35 8.63 -11.14
CA CYS A 69 17.55 9.06 -9.77
C CYS A 69 16.21 8.96 -9.02
N ALA A 70 16.11 8.02 -8.12
CA ALA A 70 14.89 7.74 -7.36
C ALA A 70 15.04 8.15 -5.89
N SER A 71 13.94 8.57 -5.26
CA SER A 71 13.84 8.67 -3.81
C SER A 71 13.51 7.30 -3.21
N ASP A 72 13.78 7.13 -1.92
CA ASP A 72 13.28 5.97 -1.17
C ASP A 72 11.78 5.80 -1.43
N GLY A 73 11.37 4.58 -1.75
CA GLY A 73 9.96 4.34 -2.07
C GLY A 73 9.72 3.01 -2.76
N CYS A 74 8.48 2.83 -3.19
CA CYS A 74 8.02 1.65 -3.87
C CYS A 74 7.66 1.97 -5.30
N TYR A 75 8.13 1.14 -6.22
CA TYR A 75 7.99 1.37 -7.65
C TYR A 75 7.57 0.09 -8.36
N TYR A 76 6.97 0.25 -9.52
CA TYR A 76 6.69 -0.84 -10.45
C TYR A 76 6.90 -0.36 -11.89
N VAL A 77 6.92 -1.30 -12.81
CA VAL A 77 7.02 -1.02 -14.25
C VAL A 77 5.72 -1.40 -14.93
N ASP A 78 5.16 -0.47 -15.69
CA ASP A 78 4.15 -0.75 -16.69
C ASP A 78 4.81 -0.91 -18.05
N GLY A 79 4.57 -2.05 -18.69
CA GLY A 79 5.05 -2.36 -20.03
C GLY A 79 3.91 -2.37 -21.03
N TYR A 80 4.17 -1.88 -22.23
CA TYR A 80 3.20 -1.77 -23.31
C TYR A 80 3.77 -2.31 -24.61
N ASP A 81 2.89 -2.91 -25.39
CA ASP A 81 3.12 -3.35 -26.76
C ASP A 81 1.97 -2.89 -27.63
N SER A 82 2.27 -2.08 -28.65
CA SER A 82 1.23 -1.44 -29.47
C SER A 82 0.64 -2.38 -30.53
N TYR A 83 1.35 -3.42 -30.93
CA TYR A 83 0.83 -4.42 -31.88
C TYR A 83 0.03 -5.52 -31.16
N GLY A 84 0.45 -5.90 -29.95
CA GLY A 84 -0.30 -6.79 -29.08
C GLY A 84 0.15 -8.27 -29.16
N ASP A 85 1.34 -8.54 -29.62
CA ASP A 85 1.94 -9.88 -29.60
C ASP A 85 2.94 -10.08 -28.45
N GLY A 86 3.08 -9.06 -27.60
CA GLY A 86 3.99 -9.00 -26.45
C GLY A 86 5.40 -8.64 -26.87
N TRP A 87 6.32 -8.60 -25.92
CA TRP A 87 7.72 -8.28 -26.22
C TRP A 87 8.40 -9.49 -26.85
N GLY A 88 8.08 -9.72 -28.14
CA GLY A 88 8.70 -10.75 -29.00
C GLY A 88 8.59 -12.16 -28.45
N PHE A 89 7.38 -12.58 -28.09
CA PHE A 89 7.14 -13.91 -27.49
C PHE A 89 7.89 -14.12 -26.17
N GLY A 90 8.17 -13.03 -25.43
CA GLY A 90 8.88 -13.04 -24.16
C GLY A 90 10.42 -13.03 -24.30
N SER A 91 10.95 -12.66 -25.46
CA SER A 91 12.40 -12.49 -25.67
C SER A 91 12.89 -11.08 -25.25
N GLY A 92 12.00 -10.07 -25.32
CA GLY A 92 12.28 -8.74 -24.79
C GLY A 92 12.17 -8.73 -23.26
N THR A 93 13.17 -8.17 -22.59
CA THR A 93 13.21 -8.13 -21.11
C THR A 93 13.64 -6.77 -20.59
N LEU A 94 13.13 -6.43 -19.39
CA LEU A 94 13.55 -5.25 -18.65
C LEU A 94 14.09 -5.67 -17.28
N ASP A 95 15.27 -5.19 -16.96
CA ASP A 95 15.95 -5.40 -15.69
C ASP A 95 16.22 -4.04 -15.00
N ILE A 96 16.15 -4.01 -13.68
CA ILE A 96 16.50 -2.83 -12.86
C ILE A 96 17.45 -3.27 -11.76
N VAL A 97 18.56 -2.54 -11.64
CA VAL A 97 19.54 -2.74 -10.56
C VAL A 97 19.79 -1.42 -9.84
N ASP A 98 20.15 -1.49 -8.56
CA ASP A 98 20.62 -0.33 -7.78
C ASP A 98 22.10 0.00 -8.08
N ALA A 99 22.61 1.09 -7.50
CA ALA A 99 24.00 1.51 -7.65
C ALA A 99 25.03 0.48 -7.14
N ALA A 100 24.64 -0.41 -6.25
CA ALA A 100 25.49 -1.50 -5.75
C ALA A 100 25.45 -2.75 -6.65
N GLY A 101 24.59 -2.75 -7.68
CA GLY A 101 24.38 -3.87 -8.59
C GLY A 101 23.41 -4.93 -8.07
N ASN A 102 22.65 -4.65 -7.00
CA ASN A 102 21.60 -5.55 -6.55
C ASN A 102 20.41 -5.49 -7.50
N SER A 103 19.86 -6.65 -7.85
CA SER A 103 18.67 -6.73 -8.70
C SER A 103 17.42 -6.35 -7.91
N LEU A 104 16.70 -5.33 -8.40
CA LEU A 104 15.41 -4.89 -7.87
C LEU A 104 14.25 -5.48 -8.69
N LEU A 105 14.42 -5.59 -9.99
CA LEU A 105 13.51 -6.25 -10.93
C LEU A 105 14.33 -7.02 -11.95
N SER A 106 13.95 -8.25 -12.26
CA SER A 106 14.67 -9.07 -13.23
C SER A 106 13.74 -9.74 -14.22
N ALA A 107 14.16 -9.72 -15.48
CA ALA A 107 13.50 -10.41 -16.61
C ALA A 107 11.99 -10.09 -16.71
N PHE A 108 11.58 -8.86 -16.40
CA PHE A 108 10.20 -8.43 -16.64
C PHE A 108 9.96 -8.40 -18.16
N THR A 109 8.86 -8.99 -18.59
CA THR A 109 8.52 -9.13 -20.01
C THR A 109 7.01 -9.15 -20.20
N LEU A 110 6.55 -8.79 -21.39
CA LEU A 110 5.18 -9.02 -21.82
C LEU A 110 5.08 -10.37 -22.57
N GLY A 111 4.18 -11.21 -22.07
CA GLY A 111 3.90 -12.51 -22.70
C GLY A 111 3.22 -12.37 -24.07
N ALA A 112 3.23 -13.46 -24.83
CA ALA A 112 2.58 -13.49 -26.15
C ALA A 112 1.08 -13.11 -26.05
N ALA A 113 0.62 -12.36 -27.04
CA ALA A 113 -0.75 -11.83 -27.16
C ALA A 113 -1.15 -10.88 -25.99
N THR A 114 -0.18 -10.12 -25.49
CA THR A 114 -0.36 -9.16 -24.41
C THR A 114 0.02 -7.75 -24.85
N THR A 115 -0.89 -6.80 -24.73
CA THR A 115 -0.65 -5.37 -25.03
C THR A 115 -0.14 -4.58 -23.85
N PHE A 116 -0.28 -5.13 -22.63
CA PHE A 116 0.05 -4.46 -21.39
C PHE A 116 0.33 -5.45 -20.26
N ALA A 117 1.33 -5.15 -19.44
CA ALA A 117 1.57 -5.87 -18.19
C ALA A 117 2.21 -4.94 -17.15
N THR A 118 1.94 -5.21 -15.88
CA THR A 118 2.56 -4.53 -14.74
C THR A 118 3.50 -5.49 -14.02
N SER A 119 4.70 -5.03 -13.67
CA SER A 119 5.67 -5.83 -12.90
C SER A 119 5.24 -5.99 -11.44
N PRO A 120 5.84 -6.93 -10.70
CA PRO A 120 5.82 -6.85 -9.23
C PRO A 120 6.37 -5.50 -8.75
N ILE A 121 5.87 -5.05 -7.57
CA ILE A 121 6.43 -3.87 -6.90
C ILE A 121 7.81 -4.20 -6.35
N PHE A 122 8.75 -3.28 -6.49
CA PHE A 122 10.09 -3.36 -5.91
C PHE A 122 10.39 -2.17 -5.00
N SER A 123 11.26 -2.37 -4.03
CA SER A 123 11.66 -1.39 -3.03
C SER A 123 12.94 -0.68 -3.44
N VAL A 124 12.98 0.64 -3.26
CA VAL A 124 14.16 1.49 -3.40
C VAL A 124 14.48 2.09 -2.03
N GLY A 125 15.77 2.16 -1.65
CA GLY A 125 16.22 2.71 -0.37
C GLY A 125 15.76 1.91 0.86
N GLY A 126 15.35 0.65 0.68
CA GLY A 126 14.86 -0.19 1.77
C GLY A 126 13.44 0.14 2.23
N ALA A 127 12.66 0.86 1.43
CA ALA A 127 11.25 1.15 1.72
C ALA A 127 10.44 -0.13 1.93
N ASN A 128 9.51 -0.11 2.88
CA ASN A 128 8.60 -1.23 3.10
C ASN A 128 7.44 -1.17 2.09
N CYS A 129 7.43 -2.06 1.12
CA CYS A 129 6.43 -2.11 0.05
C CYS A 129 5.36 -3.19 0.31
N GLY A 130 4.88 -3.24 1.53
CA GLY A 130 3.88 -4.22 1.97
C GLY A 130 2.49 -3.99 1.40
N ALA A 131 1.70 -5.05 1.37
CA ALA A 131 0.27 -4.99 1.14
C ALA A 131 -0.47 -4.89 2.49
N GLY A 132 -1.55 -4.13 2.53
CA GLY A 132 -2.36 -3.90 3.73
C GLY A 132 -3.46 -2.87 3.48
N CYS A 133 -4.17 -2.49 4.53
CA CYS A 133 -5.18 -1.44 4.43
C CYS A 133 -4.51 -0.06 4.29
N THR A 134 -4.72 0.61 3.15
CA THR A 134 -4.15 1.93 2.85
C THR A 134 -5.07 3.11 3.19
N ASP A 135 -6.30 2.86 3.63
CA ASP A 135 -7.25 3.90 4.03
C ASP A 135 -7.15 4.20 5.53
N SER A 136 -6.69 5.41 5.86
CA SER A 136 -6.50 5.87 7.24
C SER A 136 -7.79 6.03 8.05
N SER A 137 -8.96 5.88 7.44
CA SER A 137 -10.25 5.89 8.14
C SER A 137 -10.59 4.54 8.79
N TYR A 138 -9.89 3.47 8.42
CA TYR A 138 -10.10 2.13 8.95
C TYR A 138 -9.19 1.81 10.14
N THR A 139 -9.64 0.92 11.02
CA THR A 139 -8.90 0.57 12.25
C THR A 139 -7.62 -0.21 12.04
N ASN A 140 -7.55 -0.96 10.97
CA ASN A 140 -6.37 -1.73 10.59
C ASN A 140 -5.54 -1.04 9.52
N PHE A 141 -5.63 0.31 9.43
CA PHE A 141 -4.75 1.10 8.58
C PHE A 141 -3.27 0.77 8.85
N ASP A 142 -2.54 0.45 7.80
CA ASP A 142 -1.08 0.26 7.85
C ASP A 142 -0.39 1.39 7.08
N ALA A 143 0.27 2.28 7.82
CA ALA A 143 1.00 3.41 7.22
C ALA A 143 2.19 2.97 6.34
N ASN A 144 2.60 1.71 6.41
CA ASN A 144 3.66 1.14 5.56
C ASN A 144 3.12 0.38 4.35
N ALA A 145 1.80 0.18 4.27
CA ALA A 145 1.20 -0.43 3.10
C ALA A 145 1.17 0.56 1.93
N VAL A 146 1.62 0.12 0.77
CA VAL A 146 1.56 0.85 -0.51
C VAL A 146 0.58 0.20 -1.48
N ILE A 147 0.14 -1.02 -1.17
CA ILE A 147 -0.86 -1.75 -1.95
C ILE A 147 -2.05 -1.98 -1.05
N ASP A 148 -3.24 -1.52 -1.46
CA ASP A 148 -4.48 -1.94 -0.81
C ASP A 148 -4.78 -3.39 -1.20
N ASP A 149 -4.75 -4.28 -0.22
CA ASP A 149 -5.04 -5.71 -0.38
C ASP A 149 -6.52 -6.05 -0.13
N GLY A 150 -7.37 -5.03 0.06
CA GLY A 150 -8.77 -5.17 0.40
C GLY A 150 -9.01 -5.61 1.85
N SER A 151 -7.99 -5.55 2.71
CA SER A 151 -8.10 -5.95 4.13
C SER A 151 -8.72 -4.87 5.01
N CYS A 152 -9.03 -3.68 4.48
CA CYS A 152 -9.63 -2.59 5.26
C CYS A 152 -10.92 -3.05 5.97
N THR A 153 -10.96 -2.88 7.29
CA THR A 153 -12.10 -3.31 8.12
C THR A 153 -12.69 -2.14 8.90
N ASP A 154 -14.02 -2.03 8.85
CA ASP A 154 -14.77 -1.02 9.62
C ASP A 154 -14.54 -1.15 11.12
N THR A 155 -14.63 -0.02 11.83
CA THR A 155 -14.60 0.00 13.28
C THR A 155 -15.94 -0.50 13.84
N ILE A 156 -15.91 -1.66 14.48
CA ILE A 156 -17.05 -2.19 15.25
C ILE A 156 -16.64 -2.21 16.73
N VAL A 157 -17.14 -1.22 17.47
CA VAL A 157 -16.78 -0.99 18.87
C VAL A 157 -17.58 -1.93 19.78
N GLY A 158 -16.92 -2.51 20.76
CA GLY A 158 -17.55 -3.40 21.75
C GLY A 158 -16.52 -4.29 22.46
N CYS A 159 -16.98 -5.18 23.34
CA CYS A 159 -16.07 -6.08 24.05
C CYS A 159 -15.45 -7.13 23.10
N THR A 160 -14.13 -7.16 23.04
CA THR A 160 -13.35 -8.08 22.17
C THR A 160 -12.78 -9.31 22.89
N ASP A 161 -12.97 -9.42 24.23
CA ASP A 161 -12.46 -10.55 25.00
C ASP A 161 -13.45 -11.72 25.02
N PRO A 162 -13.08 -12.91 24.46
CA PRO A 162 -13.95 -14.08 24.45
C PRO A 162 -14.31 -14.61 25.85
N LEU A 163 -13.60 -14.20 26.89
CA LEU A 163 -13.89 -14.60 28.28
C LEU A 163 -14.92 -13.70 28.96
N ALA A 164 -15.25 -12.56 28.36
CA ALA A 164 -16.26 -11.65 28.89
C ALA A 164 -17.68 -12.15 28.55
N SER A 165 -18.61 -11.90 29.47
CA SER A 165 -20.02 -12.31 29.30
C SER A 165 -20.76 -11.54 28.21
N ASN A 166 -20.27 -10.36 27.84
CA ASN A 166 -20.79 -9.51 26.77
C ASN A 166 -19.88 -9.48 25.53
N TYR A 167 -19.03 -10.49 25.34
CA TYR A 167 -18.24 -10.65 24.14
C TYR A 167 -19.10 -10.66 22.88
N THR A 168 -18.67 -9.97 21.86
CA THR A 168 -19.23 -10.09 20.53
C THR A 168 -18.13 -10.38 19.50
N MET A 169 -18.30 -11.45 18.74
CA MET A 169 -17.36 -11.85 17.70
C MET A 169 -17.23 -10.83 16.55
N TYR A 170 -18.11 -9.84 16.51
CA TYR A 170 -18.13 -8.81 15.46
C TYR A 170 -17.34 -7.56 15.86
N SER A 171 -17.04 -7.35 17.16
CA SER A 171 -16.24 -6.21 17.60
C SER A 171 -14.77 -6.42 17.26
N ASN A 172 -14.14 -5.39 16.70
CA ASN A 172 -12.71 -5.36 16.37
C ASN A 172 -11.95 -4.27 17.17
N VAL A 173 -12.67 -3.43 17.91
CA VAL A 173 -12.11 -2.42 18.82
C VAL A 173 -12.76 -2.57 20.19
N ASP A 174 -11.93 -2.79 21.22
CA ASP A 174 -12.38 -2.83 22.61
C ASP A 174 -12.73 -1.42 23.10
N ASP A 175 -13.93 -1.25 23.61
CA ASP A 175 -14.43 0.00 24.20
C ASP A 175 -14.31 0.03 25.72
N GLY A 176 -13.68 -0.97 26.31
CA GLY A 176 -13.58 -1.15 27.75
C GLY A 176 -14.86 -1.63 28.42
N SER A 177 -15.87 -2.04 27.65
CA SER A 177 -17.17 -2.51 28.16
C SER A 177 -17.15 -3.98 28.61
N CYS A 178 -16.00 -4.68 28.48
CA CYS A 178 -15.91 -6.10 28.83
C CYS A 178 -16.31 -6.38 30.26
N CYS A 179 -17.34 -7.22 30.44
CA CYS A 179 -17.83 -7.66 31.74
C CYS A 179 -17.33 -9.07 32.05
N TYR A 180 -16.51 -9.16 33.09
CA TYR A 180 -15.97 -10.43 33.57
C TYR A 180 -16.78 -10.86 34.76
N ASP A 181 -17.58 -11.57 35.02
CA ASP A 181 -18.35 -12.02 36.17
C ASP A 181 -19.80 -11.48 36.27
N ASN A 182 -20.68 -12.37 36.65
CA ASN A 182 -22.04 -12.17 37.14
C ASN A 182 -22.76 -10.90 36.70
N SER A 183 -23.18 -10.84 35.45
CA SER A 183 -24.10 -9.79 35.01
C SER A 183 -25.41 -9.88 35.84
N ILE A 184 -25.79 -8.77 36.47
CA ILE A 184 -27.06 -8.65 37.15
C ILE A 184 -28.01 -7.87 36.26
N SER A 185 -29.09 -8.50 35.82
CA SER A 185 -30.15 -7.79 35.12
C SER A 185 -31.18 -7.27 36.15
N VAL A 186 -31.36 -5.98 36.22
CA VAL A 186 -32.38 -5.35 37.06
C VAL A 186 -33.56 -4.93 36.19
N THR A 187 -34.69 -5.62 36.37
CA THR A 187 -35.94 -5.26 35.71
C THR A 187 -36.85 -4.56 36.69
N VAL A 188 -37.20 -3.33 36.41
CA VAL A 188 -38.11 -2.53 37.24
C VAL A 188 -39.35 -2.23 36.41
N GLY A 189 -40.51 -2.65 36.92
CA GLY A 189 -41.80 -2.46 36.22
C GLY A 189 -42.93 -3.08 36.99
N GLY A 190 -44.14 -2.85 36.53
CA GLY A 190 -45.38 -3.37 37.13
C GLY A 190 -45.87 -2.52 38.29
N GLY A 191 -47.13 -2.14 38.27
CA GLY A 191 -47.77 -1.28 39.26
C GLY A 191 -48.32 0.01 38.63
N SER A 192 -49.23 0.64 39.35
CA SER A 192 -49.97 1.80 38.82
C SER A 192 -49.28 3.15 39.07
N PHE A 193 -48.18 3.19 39.83
CA PHE A 193 -47.50 4.41 40.24
C PHE A 193 -46.00 4.35 39.93
N LEU A 194 -45.64 4.14 38.66
CA LEU A 194 -44.27 4.03 38.19
C LEU A 194 -43.43 5.29 38.47
N SER A 195 -44.06 6.45 38.58
CA SER A 195 -43.40 7.72 38.88
C SER A 195 -42.84 7.83 40.32
N GLU A 196 -43.24 6.92 41.22
CA GLU A 196 -42.83 6.87 42.62
C GLU A 196 -41.75 5.79 42.88
N VAL A 197 -41.41 5.00 41.88
CA VAL A 197 -40.49 3.88 42.03
C VAL A 197 -39.06 4.33 41.90
N GLY A 198 -38.24 4.01 42.88
CA GLY A 198 -36.80 4.14 42.86
C GLY A 198 -36.16 2.81 43.32
N TRP A 199 -34.97 2.55 42.87
CA TRP A 199 -34.19 1.40 43.31
C TRP A 199 -32.72 1.72 43.44
N SER A 200 -32.02 1.00 44.25
CA SER A 200 -30.56 1.02 44.34
C SER A 200 -30.02 -0.39 44.57
N LEU A 201 -28.90 -0.69 43.89
CA LEU A 201 -28.11 -1.88 44.10
C LEU A 201 -26.88 -1.52 44.90
N THR A 202 -26.67 -2.20 46.01
CA THR A 202 -25.57 -1.88 46.93
C THR A 202 -24.70 -3.10 47.13
N LEU A 203 -23.40 -2.93 47.03
CA LEU A 203 -22.40 -3.92 47.41
C LEU A 203 -21.76 -3.44 48.71
N ASP A 204 -21.91 -4.23 49.77
CA ASP A 204 -21.58 -3.83 51.16
C ASP A 204 -22.26 -2.50 51.56
N THR A 205 -21.54 -1.41 51.57
CA THR A 205 -22.05 -0.06 51.89
C THR A 205 -22.03 0.92 50.72
N VAL A 206 -21.60 0.44 49.54
CA VAL A 206 -21.45 1.27 48.35
C VAL A 206 -22.59 1.02 47.38
N VAL A 207 -23.31 2.05 46.98
CA VAL A 207 -24.31 1.97 45.92
C VAL A 207 -23.56 1.82 44.58
N ILE A 208 -23.73 0.69 43.92
CA ILE A 208 -23.07 0.37 42.63
C ILE A 208 -23.96 0.68 41.44
N ALA A 209 -25.27 0.69 41.62
CA ALA A 209 -26.22 1.14 40.60
C ALA A 209 -27.49 1.66 41.26
N SER A 210 -28.18 2.58 40.63
CA SER A 210 -29.48 3.08 41.07
C SER A 210 -30.28 3.60 39.89
N GLY A 211 -31.59 3.60 40.04
CA GLY A 211 -32.52 4.17 39.08
C GLY A 211 -33.77 4.69 39.76
N GLY A 212 -34.54 5.49 39.06
CA GLY A 212 -35.76 6.09 39.54
C GLY A 212 -36.63 6.67 38.45
N ALA A 213 -37.81 7.15 38.83
CA ALA A 213 -38.73 7.77 37.87
C ALA A 213 -38.07 8.94 37.05
N PRO A 214 -38.60 9.20 35.84
CA PRO A 214 -39.80 8.60 35.24
C PRO A 214 -39.48 7.32 34.44
N TYR A 215 -40.24 6.26 34.74
CA TYR A 215 -40.31 5.09 33.88
C TYR A 215 -41.49 5.24 32.92
N THR A 216 -41.30 4.92 31.64
CA THR A 216 -42.32 4.98 30.61
C THR A 216 -42.86 3.58 30.28
#